data_6c02b8a1030ad3b054c5284a77e55099
#
_entry.id   6c02b8a1030ad3b054c5284a77e55099
#
_cell.length_a   1.000
_cell.length_b   1.000
_cell.length_c   1.000
_cell.angle_alpha   90.00
_cell.angle_beta   90.00
_cell.angle_gamma   90.00
#
_symmetry.space_group_name_H-M   'P 1'
#
loop_
_entity.id
_entity.type
_entity.pdbx_description
1 polymer ?
#
loop_
_entity_poly.entity_id
_entity_poly.type
_entity_poly.pdbx_seq_one_letter_code
_entity_poly.pdbx_strand_id
1 'polypeptide(L)'
;MSGSFQEEIPKARINLKLNLHTGGAQKKVELPLKLLVTGDFSHGQEHRPLSERKKIDINKNNFDSVLSEFSPALNLAVENTLAGDGREENVRLTFRQMKDFEPEQVARQIPQLKAMLA
;
A
#
# COMPACT_ATOMS: atom_id res chain seq x y z
N MET A 1 12.95 -30.07 -13.50
CA MET A 1 12.19 -28.89 -13.86
C MET A 1 13.10 -27.92 -14.60
N SER A 2 12.70 -27.49 -15.76
CA SER A 2 13.53 -26.70 -16.66
C SER A 2 13.23 -25.20 -16.65
N GLY A 3 12.22 -24.76 -15.93
CA GLY A 3 11.85 -23.36 -15.86
C GLY A 3 12.64 -22.57 -14.84
N SER A 4 12.87 -21.29 -15.09
CA SER A 4 13.40 -20.38 -14.08
C SER A 4 12.28 -19.90 -13.17
N PHE A 5 12.64 -19.40 -11.99
CA PHE A 5 11.65 -18.82 -11.06
C PHE A 5 10.84 -17.67 -11.67
N GLN A 6 11.36 -17.01 -12.68
CA GLN A 6 10.66 -15.93 -13.37
C GLN A 6 9.47 -16.43 -14.18
N GLU A 7 9.50 -17.67 -14.64
CA GLU A 7 8.39 -18.29 -15.37
C GLU A 7 7.25 -18.72 -14.47
N GLU A 8 7.53 -18.97 -13.20
CA GLU A 8 6.54 -19.32 -12.19
C GLU A 8 5.72 -18.10 -11.72
N ILE A 9 6.22 -16.90 -11.97
CA ILE A 9 5.55 -15.66 -11.60
C ILE A 9 4.44 -15.35 -12.61
N PRO A 10 3.25 -14.90 -12.16
CA PRO A 10 2.16 -14.53 -13.07
C PRO A 10 2.59 -13.52 -14.14
N LYS A 11 2.05 -13.68 -15.34
CA LYS A 11 2.46 -12.86 -16.50
C LYS A 11 2.18 -11.37 -16.37
N ALA A 12 1.15 -10.98 -15.64
CA ALA A 12 0.87 -9.54 -15.39
C ALA A 12 1.81 -9.02 -14.31
N ARG A 13 2.94 -8.53 -14.71
CA ARG A 13 4.05 -8.08 -13.88
C ARG A 13 4.71 -6.87 -14.48
N ILE A 14 5.44 -6.11 -13.66
CA ILE A 14 6.24 -4.97 -14.12
C ILE A 14 7.46 -5.49 -14.86
N ASN A 15 7.66 -5.00 -16.07
CA ASN A 15 8.87 -5.26 -16.83
C ASN A 15 9.83 -4.09 -16.65
N LEU A 16 10.94 -4.34 -15.97
CA LEU A 16 12.01 -3.37 -15.79
C LEU A 16 13.12 -3.66 -16.78
N LYS A 17 13.53 -2.64 -17.52
CA LYS A 17 14.59 -2.74 -18.53
C LYS A 17 15.64 -1.68 -18.30
N LEU A 18 16.88 -2.07 -18.43
CA LEU A 18 18.01 -1.14 -18.38
C LEU A 18 18.57 -0.94 -19.77
N ASN A 19 18.92 0.32 -20.09
CA ASN A 19 19.70 0.65 -21.26
C ASN A 19 21.19 0.59 -20.91
N LEU A 20 21.90 -0.34 -21.51
CA LEU A 20 23.34 -0.49 -21.31
C LEU A 20 24.10 0.11 -22.48
N HIS A 21 25.11 0.93 -22.17
CA HIS A 21 26.07 1.41 -23.13
C HIS A 21 27.33 0.54 -23.11
N THR A 22 27.52 -0.24 -24.17
CA THR A 22 28.68 -1.11 -24.30
C THR A 22 29.34 -0.84 -25.66
N GLY A 23 30.51 -0.23 -25.65
CA GLY A 23 31.24 0.07 -26.88
C GLY A 23 30.52 1.03 -27.85
N GLY A 24 29.70 1.96 -27.32
CA GLY A 24 28.91 2.90 -28.10
C GLY A 24 27.55 2.40 -28.55
N ALA A 25 27.19 1.15 -28.28
CA ALA A 25 25.88 0.58 -28.57
C ALA A 25 24.99 0.57 -27.33
N GLN A 26 23.72 0.92 -27.49
CA GLN A 26 22.71 0.76 -26.43
C GLN A 26 22.10 -0.62 -26.49
N LYS A 27 22.03 -1.29 -25.36
CA LYS A 27 21.34 -2.56 -25.23
C LYS A 27 20.30 -2.48 -24.12
N LYS A 28 19.06 -2.82 -24.43
CA LYS A 28 18.01 -2.94 -23.43
C LYS A 28 18.06 -4.33 -22.82
N VAL A 29 18.23 -4.39 -21.51
CA VAL A 29 18.26 -5.64 -20.78
C VAL A 29 17.12 -5.63 -19.76
N GLU A 30 16.30 -6.67 -19.78
CA GLU A 30 15.24 -6.87 -18.80
C GLU A 30 15.86 -7.29 -17.47
N LEU A 31 15.45 -6.65 -16.38
CA LEU A 31 15.91 -7.02 -15.04
C LEU A 31 15.35 -8.40 -14.65
N PRO A 32 16.19 -9.25 -14.04
CA PRO A 32 15.79 -10.61 -13.71
C PRO A 32 14.76 -10.72 -12.60
N LEU A 33 14.76 -9.76 -11.66
CA LEU A 33 13.86 -9.80 -10.51
C LEU A 33 12.54 -9.12 -10.83
N LYS A 34 11.46 -9.86 -10.66
CA LYS A 34 10.08 -9.37 -10.77
C LYS A 34 9.33 -9.83 -9.52
N LEU A 35 8.63 -8.91 -8.86
CA LEU A 35 7.91 -9.21 -7.63
C LEU A 35 6.42 -9.00 -7.82
N LEU A 36 5.64 -9.96 -7.34
CA LEU A 36 4.22 -9.80 -7.12
C LEU A 36 3.96 -9.84 -5.62
N VAL A 37 3.43 -8.75 -5.08
CA VAL A 37 3.08 -8.65 -3.67
C VAL A 37 1.58 -8.87 -3.52
N THR A 38 1.20 -9.80 -2.66
CA THR A 38 -0.19 -10.13 -2.38
C THR A 38 -0.51 -9.85 -0.93
N GLY A 39 -1.71 -9.34 -0.68
CA GLY A 39 -2.14 -9.03 0.68
C GLY A 39 -3.51 -8.37 0.70
N ASP A 40 -4.02 -8.14 1.89
CA ASP A 40 -5.24 -7.38 2.11
C ASP A 40 -4.88 -5.89 2.31
N PHE A 41 -4.73 -5.17 1.21
CA PHE A 41 -4.30 -3.76 1.24
C PHE A 41 -5.44 -2.78 1.48
N SER A 42 -6.67 -3.23 1.42
CA SER A 42 -7.86 -2.40 1.67
C SER A 42 -8.47 -2.65 3.04
N HIS A 43 -7.90 -3.56 3.82
CA HIS A 43 -8.43 -4.00 5.12
C HIS A 43 -9.89 -4.49 5.02
N GLY A 44 -10.12 -5.45 4.13
CA GLY A 44 -11.42 -6.08 3.95
C GLY A 44 -12.42 -5.29 3.11
N GLN A 45 -12.04 -4.16 2.52
CA GLN A 45 -12.92 -3.37 1.65
C GLN A 45 -13.07 -3.94 0.23
N GLU A 46 -12.22 -4.86 -0.14
CA GLU A 46 -12.27 -5.46 -1.48
C GLU A 46 -13.26 -6.61 -1.50
N HIS A 47 -14.36 -6.42 -2.22
CA HIS A 47 -15.45 -7.39 -2.32
C HIS A 47 -15.47 -8.18 -3.63
N ARG A 48 -14.63 -7.81 -4.59
CA ARG A 48 -14.57 -8.52 -5.86
C ARG A 48 -13.95 -9.90 -5.68
N PRO A 49 -14.44 -10.92 -6.40
CA PRO A 49 -13.81 -12.24 -6.38
C PRO A 49 -12.36 -12.16 -6.90
N LEU A 50 -11.53 -13.08 -6.46
CA LEU A 50 -10.11 -13.08 -6.80
C LEU A 50 -9.86 -13.06 -8.30
N SER A 51 -10.70 -13.74 -9.08
CA SER A 51 -10.60 -13.79 -10.54
C SER A 51 -10.80 -12.43 -11.23
N GLU A 52 -11.50 -11.52 -10.59
CA GLU A 52 -11.78 -10.18 -11.13
C GLU A 52 -10.80 -9.11 -10.63
N ARG A 53 -9.96 -9.46 -9.66
CA ARG A 53 -8.97 -8.53 -9.13
C ARG A 53 -7.82 -8.37 -10.11
N LYS A 54 -7.53 -7.13 -10.46
CA LYS A 54 -6.45 -6.81 -11.38
C LYS A 54 -5.14 -6.60 -10.62
N LYS A 55 -4.06 -6.97 -11.26
CA LYS A 55 -2.72 -6.64 -10.78
C LYS A 55 -2.45 -5.17 -11.08
N ILE A 56 -1.87 -4.48 -10.13
CA ILE A 56 -1.63 -3.04 -10.23
C ILE A 56 -0.14 -2.80 -10.28
N ASP A 57 0.27 -2.04 -11.27
CA ASP A 57 1.63 -1.54 -11.40
C ASP A 57 1.84 -0.40 -10.40
N ILE A 58 2.81 -0.58 -9.51
CA ILE A 58 3.14 0.42 -8.49
C ILE A 58 4.56 0.94 -8.73
N ASN A 59 4.70 2.25 -8.73
CA ASN A 59 5.98 2.92 -8.77
C ASN A 59 5.98 4.09 -7.78
N LYS A 60 7.12 4.76 -7.66
CA LYS A 60 7.29 5.87 -6.73
C LYS A 60 6.28 7.00 -6.98
N ASN A 61 5.90 7.23 -8.23
CA ASN A 61 5.07 8.37 -8.61
C ASN A 61 3.56 8.12 -8.42
N ASN A 62 3.11 6.86 -8.51
CA ASN A 62 1.70 6.52 -8.42
C ASN A 62 1.30 5.84 -7.10
N PHE A 63 2.25 5.63 -6.19
CA PHE A 63 2.00 4.87 -4.96
C PHE A 63 0.85 5.45 -4.14
N ASP A 64 0.85 6.75 -3.88
CA ASP A 64 -0.20 7.40 -3.09
C ASP A 64 -1.56 7.36 -3.80
N SER A 65 -1.58 7.49 -5.11
CA SER A 65 -2.83 7.37 -5.88
C SER A 65 -3.41 5.96 -5.76
N VAL A 66 -2.58 4.94 -5.87
CA VAL A 66 -3.00 3.54 -5.72
C VAL A 66 -3.48 3.27 -4.29
N LEU A 67 -2.76 3.74 -3.29
CA LEU A 67 -3.16 3.60 -1.88
C LEU A 67 -4.51 4.27 -1.63
N SER A 68 -4.72 5.45 -2.19
CA SER A 68 -6.00 6.16 -2.11
C SER A 68 -7.16 5.37 -2.73
N GLU A 69 -6.92 4.66 -3.83
CA GLU A 69 -7.93 3.79 -4.46
C GLU A 69 -8.31 2.60 -3.56
N PHE A 70 -7.34 2.01 -2.88
CA PHE A 70 -7.62 0.95 -1.91
C PHE A 70 -8.35 1.46 -0.67
N SER A 71 -8.19 2.72 -0.32
CA SER A 71 -8.85 3.37 0.81
C SER A 71 -8.82 2.54 2.10
N PRO A 72 -7.65 2.08 2.57
CA PRO A 72 -7.59 1.28 3.77
C PRO A 72 -8.16 2.05 4.96
N ALA A 73 -8.99 1.39 5.73
CA ALA A 73 -9.65 1.97 6.89
C ALA A 73 -9.62 1.01 8.07
N LEU A 74 -9.51 1.55 9.26
CA LEU A 74 -9.53 0.79 10.50
C LEU A 74 -10.64 1.31 11.40
N ASN A 75 -11.34 0.38 12.05
CA ASN A 75 -12.22 0.68 13.18
C ASN A 75 -11.65 -0.05 14.39
N LEU A 76 -11.18 0.71 15.36
CA LEU A 76 -10.54 0.17 16.55
C LEU A 76 -11.30 0.61 17.79
N ALA A 77 -11.42 -0.30 18.76
CA ALA A 77 -11.81 0.03 20.11
C ALA A 77 -10.52 0.14 20.94
N VAL A 78 -10.22 1.32 21.41
CA VAL A 78 -9.01 1.61 22.18
C VAL A 78 -9.36 2.20 23.53
N GLU A 79 -8.55 1.90 24.54
CA GLU A 79 -8.72 2.51 25.86
C GLU A 79 -8.55 4.03 25.80
N ASN A 80 -9.51 4.75 26.35
CA ASN A 80 -9.42 6.21 26.41
C ASN A 80 -8.60 6.62 27.63
N THR A 81 -7.31 6.82 27.43
CA THR A 81 -6.40 7.24 28.48
C THR A 81 -6.55 8.72 28.86
N LEU A 82 -7.16 9.53 27.99
CA LEU A 82 -7.39 10.94 28.26
C LEU A 82 -8.49 11.16 29.32
N ALA A 83 -9.54 10.36 29.26
CA ALA A 83 -10.61 10.42 30.26
C ALA A 83 -10.23 9.74 31.57
N GLY A 84 -9.33 8.74 31.53
CA GLY A 84 -8.84 8.02 32.72
C GLY A 84 -9.90 7.21 33.45
N ASP A 85 -11.03 6.90 32.79
CA ASP A 85 -12.16 6.17 33.39
C ASP A 85 -12.23 4.69 32.99
N GLY A 86 -11.23 4.20 32.25
CA GLY A 86 -11.15 2.82 31.80
C GLY A 86 -12.13 2.46 30.67
N ARG A 87 -12.80 3.44 30.10
CA ARG A 87 -13.70 3.21 28.96
C ARG A 87 -12.92 3.06 27.66
N GLU A 88 -13.49 2.27 26.75
CA GLU A 88 -12.99 2.16 25.40
C GLU A 88 -13.70 3.17 24.50
N GLU A 89 -12.95 3.73 23.55
CA GLU A 89 -13.47 4.60 22.52
C GLU A 89 -13.26 3.98 21.16
N ASN A 90 -14.29 4.06 20.30
CA ASN A 90 -14.17 3.62 18.91
C ASN A 90 -13.47 4.68 18.09
N VAL A 91 -12.38 4.30 17.47
CA VAL A 91 -11.60 5.16 16.59
C VAL A 91 -11.68 4.63 15.17
N ARG A 92 -12.06 5.50 14.25
CA ARG A 92 -12.05 5.21 12.81
C ARG A 92 -10.93 5.97 12.16
N LEU A 93 -10.04 5.24 11.50
CA LEU A 93 -8.90 5.81 10.78
C LEU A 93 -8.99 5.45 9.31
N THR A 94 -8.69 6.41 8.45
CA THR A 94 -8.60 6.21 7.01
C THR A 94 -7.25 6.70 6.51
N PHE A 95 -6.71 6.00 5.52
CA PHE A 95 -5.38 6.30 4.99
C PHE A 95 -5.47 6.42 3.47
N ARG A 96 -4.96 7.51 2.91
CA ARG A 96 -4.95 7.78 1.47
C ARG A 96 -3.55 7.88 0.90
N GLN A 97 -2.57 8.13 1.76
CA GLN A 97 -1.17 8.25 1.39
C GLN A 97 -0.31 7.79 2.56
N MET A 98 0.94 7.50 2.30
CA MET A 98 1.85 7.04 3.36
C MET A 98 2.02 8.06 4.48
N LYS A 99 1.95 9.33 4.16
CA LYS A 99 2.04 10.40 5.15
C LYS A 99 0.92 10.35 6.19
N ASP A 100 -0.23 9.77 5.86
CA ASP A 100 -1.36 9.65 6.78
C ASP A 100 -1.09 8.74 7.97
N PHE A 101 -0.02 7.93 7.90
CA PHE A 101 0.44 7.11 9.03
C PHE A 101 1.29 7.88 10.03
N GLU A 102 1.69 9.11 9.75
CA GLU A 102 2.41 9.94 10.70
C GLU A 102 1.55 10.24 11.92
N PRO A 103 2.14 10.28 13.13
CA PRO A 103 1.38 10.49 14.38
C PRO A 103 0.50 11.74 14.37
N GLU A 104 0.97 12.83 13.79
CA GLU A 104 0.20 14.06 13.67
C GLU A 104 -1.06 13.87 12.81
N GLN A 105 -0.95 13.18 11.69
CA GLN A 105 -2.08 12.93 10.80
C GLN A 105 -3.09 11.97 11.42
N VAL A 106 -2.62 10.97 12.14
CA VAL A 106 -3.49 10.07 12.91
C VAL A 106 -4.24 10.83 14.00
N ALA A 107 -3.56 11.68 14.72
CA ALA A 107 -4.18 12.50 15.77
C ALA A 107 -5.27 13.42 15.23
N ARG A 108 -5.11 13.94 14.02
CA ARG A 108 -6.13 14.79 13.37
C ARG A 108 -7.42 14.08 13.04
N GLN A 109 -7.39 12.77 12.94
CA GLN A 109 -8.59 11.95 12.68
C GLN A 109 -9.35 11.61 13.96
N ILE A 110 -8.74 11.78 15.12
CA ILE A 110 -9.35 11.53 16.43
C ILE A 110 -9.87 12.86 16.98
N PRO A 111 -11.20 13.02 17.19
CA PRO A 111 -11.78 14.32 17.53
C PRO A 111 -11.16 15.00 18.74
N GLN A 112 -10.91 14.26 19.82
CA GLN A 112 -10.32 14.80 21.05
C GLN A 112 -8.89 15.31 20.81
N LEU A 113 -8.07 14.55 20.09
CA LEU A 113 -6.70 14.92 19.78
C LEU A 113 -6.63 16.05 18.76
N LYS A 114 -7.58 16.07 17.81
CA LYS A 114 -7.69 17.17 16.85
C LYS A 114 -7.93 18.51 17.56
N ALA A 115 -8.78 18.53 18.57
CA ALA A 115 -9.03 19.73 19.35
C ALA A 115 -7.77 20.23 20.08
N MET A 116 -6.90 19.32 20.53
CA MET A 116 -5.64 19.67 21.18
C MET A 116 -4.58 20.21 20.21
N LEU A 117 -4.65 19.79 18.94
CA LEU A 117 -3.73 20.24 17.89
C LEU A 117 -4.09 21.62 17.31
N ALA A 118 -5.31 22.03 17.54
CA ALA A 118 -5.82 23.31 17.03
C ALA A 118 -5.26 24.52 17.79
#